data_24daa5a15ee370eebeccf8dea9d2caef
#
_entry.id   24daa5a15ee370eebeccf8dea9d2caef
#
_cell.length_a   1.000
_cell.length_b   1.000
_cell.length_c   1.000
_cell.angle_alpha   90.00
_cell.angle_beta   90.00
_cell.angle_gamma   90.00
#
_symmetry.space_group_name_H-M   'P 1'
#
loop_
_entity.id
_entity.type
_entity.pdbx_description
1 polymer ?
#
loop_
_entity_poly.entity_id
_entity_poly.type
_entity_poly.pdbx_seq_one_letter_code
_entity_poly.pdbx_strand_id
1 'polypeptide(L)'
;MNMVDASGWIEFFLAGPNGPKFKPVIEKTDELLVTSINLYEVHRVLSRKLPAHLRATCLDLMRRAPVIDFTDARAIAAADVSSKHQLAMADAAMYAMALEHQATLWTQDADYQGLAGVQYFPKP
;
A
#
# COMPACT_ATOMS: atom_id res chain seq x y z
N MET A 1 -9.94 8.09 5.95
CA MET A 1 -9.45 6.73 5.73
C MET A 1 -7.98 6.77 5.31
N ASN A 2 -7.25 5.72 5.61
CA ASN A 2 -5.83 5.61 5.30
C ASN A 2 -5.57 4.36 4.46
N MET A 3 -4.58 4.46 3.60
CA MET A 3 -4.02 3.33 2.85
C MET A 3 -2.50 3.37 3.04
N VAL A 4 -1.90 2.20 3.11
CA VAL A 4 -0.44 2.06 3.17
C VAL A 4 -0.01 1.34 1.91
N ASP A 5 0.94 1.87 1.15
CA ASP A 5 1.41 1.17 -0.04
C ASP A 5 2.28 -0.03 0.34
N ALA A 6 2.64 -0.84 -0.66
CA ALA A 6 3.41 -2.05 -0.41
C ALA A 6 4.75 -1.76 0.29
N SER A 7 5.40 -0.63 -0.03
CA SER A 7 6.69 -0.28 0.61
C SER A 7 6.54 -0.09 2.12
N GLY A 8 5.44 0.52 2.56
CA GLY A 8 5.17 0.72 3.98
C GLY A 8 4.83 -0.57 4.71
N TRP A 9 4.01 -1.43 4.11
CA TRP A 9 3.70 -2.74 4.68
C TRP A 9 4.94 -3.61 4.84
N ILE A 10 5.78 -3.66 3.81
CA ILE A 10 7.00 -4.45 3.82
C ILE A 10 7.98 -3.92 4.87
N GLU A 11 8.12 -2.61 4.94
CA GLU A 11 8.96 -1.98 5.96
C GLU A 11 8.51 -2.32 7.36
N PHE A 12 7.21 -2.30 7.61
CA PHE A 12 6.63 -2.68 8.90
C PHE A 12 6.88 -4.16 9.22
N PHE A 13 6.59 -5.06 8.27
CA PHE A 13 6.73 -6.51 8.50
C PHE A 13 8.18 -6.94 8.68
N LEU A 14 9.12 -6.29 8.00
CA LEU A 14 10.54 -6.63 8.09
C LEU A 14 11.29 -5.82 9.14
N ALA A 15 10.57 -5.05 9.96
CA ALA A 15 11.13 -4.22 11.04
C ALA A 15 12.21 -3.25 10.56
N GLY A 16 12.00 -2.65 9.38
CA GLY A 16 12.89 -1.63 8.85
C GLY A 16 12.82 -0.31 9.62
N PRO A 17 13.74 0.64 9.34
CA PRO A 17 13.86 1.89 10.11
C PRO A 17 12.59 2.73 10.17
N ASN A 18 11.79 2.75 9.08
CA ASN A 18 10.52 3.49 9.04
C ASN A 18 9.33 2.69 9.57
N GLY A 19 9.51 1.42 9.94
CA GLY A 19 8.43 0.59 10.47
C GLY A 19 7.60 1.27 11.55
N PRO A 20 8.23 1.89 12.58
CA PRO A 20 7.50 2.59 13.62
C PRO A 20 6.63 3.74 13.13
N LYS A 21 6.92 4.32 11.97
CA LYS A 21 6.11 5.41 11.39
C LYS A 21 4.83 4.89 10.74
N PHE A 22 4.85 3.67 10.21
CA PHE A 22 3.66 3.04 9.63
C PHE A 22 2.80 2.32 10.66
N LYS A 23 3.37 1.89 11.76
CA LYS A 23 2.69 1.11 12.79
C LYS A 23 1.39 1.75 13.29
N PRO A 24 1.36 3.06 13.67
CA PRO A 24 0.12 3.66 14.17
C PRO A 24 -1.00 3.66 13.14
N VAL A 25 -0.68 3.83 11.86
CA VAL A 25 -1.67 3.81 10.77
C VAL A 25 -2.21 2.40 10.59
N ILE A 26 -1.33 1.41 10.57
CA ILE A 26 -1.68 -0.01 10.37
C ILE A 26 -2.54 -0.54 11.51
N GLU A 27 -2.28 -0.13 12.73
CA GLU A 27 -3.02 -0.60 13.91
C GLU A 27 -4.45 -0.05 13.99
N LYS A 28 -4.75 1.06 13.33
CA LYS A 28 -6.11 1.61 13.27
C LYS A 28 -6.90 0.95 12.16
N THR A 29 -7.25 -0.31 12.36
CA THR A 29 -7.89 -1.16 11.36
C THR A 29 -9.22 -0.61 10.86
N ASP A 30 -9.98 0.08 11.70
CA ASP A 30 -11.27 0.70 11.36
C ASP A 30 -11.13 1.95 10.47
N GLU A 31 -9.92 2.50 10.36
CA GLU A 31 -9.61 3.64 9.49
C GLU A 31 -8.70 3.25 8.31
N LEU A 32 -8.49 1.96 8.10
CA LEU A 32 -7.52 1.43 7.14
C LEU A 32 -8.25 0.71 5.99
N LEU A 33 -7.77 0.92 4.78
CA LEU A 33 -8.18 0.19 3.58
C LEU A 33 -6.95 -0.54 3.01
N VAL A 34 -7.16 -1.77 2.57
CA VAL A 34 -6.14 -2.59 1.91
C VAL A 34 -6.65 -2.93 0.52
N THR A 35 -5.76 -3.04 -0.46
CA THR A 35 -6.15 -3.40 -1.81
C THR A 35 -5.64 -4.78 -2.18
N SER A 36 -6.28 -5.41 -3.17
CA SER A 36 -5.79 -6.67 -3.73
C SER A 36 -4.38 -6.51 -4.34
N ILE A 37 -4.05 -5.32 -4.84
CA ILE A 37 -2.69 -5.00 -5.33
C ILE A 37 -1.68 -5.03 -4.20
N ASN A 38 -2.03 -4.49 -3.02
CA ASN A 38 -1.18 -4.59 -1.82
C ASN A 38 -0.87 -6.04 -1.48
N LEU A 39 -1.90 -6.88 -1.45
CA LEU A 39 -1.73 -8.30 -1.11
C LEU A 39 -0.78 -8.98 -2.09
N TYR A 40 -0.95 -8.71 -3.38
CA TYR A 40 -0.08 -9.26 -4.41
C TYR A 40 1.38 -8.84 -4.20
N GLU A 41 1.63 -7.54 -4.08
CA GLU A 41 3.00 -7.02 -3.97
C GLU A 41 3.68 -7.45 -2.69
N VAL A 42 2.98 -7.37 -1.56
CA VAL A 42 3.52 -7.78 -0.26
C VAL A 42 3.83 -9.27 -0.25
N HIS A 43 2.88 -10.09 -0.71
CA HIS A 43 3.10 -11.55 -0.77
C HIS A 43 4.31 -11.90 -1.65
N ARG A 44 4.43 -11.25 -2.79
CA ARG A 44 5.54 -11.50 -3.73
C ARG A 44 6.90 -11.22 -3.06
N VAL A 45 7.05 -10.11 -2.35
CA VAL A 45 8.31 -9.76 -1.67
C VAL A 45 8.56 -10.67 -0.48
N LEU A 46 7.56 -10.88 0.37
CA LEU A 46 7.71 -11.70 1.57
C LEU A 46 7.98 -13.17 1.25
N SER A 47 7.54 -13.65 0.08
CA SER A 47 7.83 -15.01 -0.38
C SER A 47 9.33 -15.30 -0.49
N ARG A 48 10.12 -14.28 -0.70
CA ARG A 48 11.59 -14.39 -0.81
C ARG A 48 12.30 -14.18 0.53
N LYS A 49 11.60 -13.67 1.54
CA LYS A 49 12.22 -13.18 2.78
C LYS A 49 11.78 -13.91 4.04
N LEU A 50 10.57 -14.48 4.03
CA LEU A 50 9.98 -15.11 5.20
C LEU A 50 9.49 -16.53 4.90
N PRO A 51 9.54 -17.43 5.90
CA PRO A 51 8.96 -18.76 5.77
C PRO A 51 7.42 -18.69 5.68
N ALA A 52 6.82 -19.74 5.14
CA ALA A 52 5.39 -19.76 4.79
C ALA A 52 4.46 -19.38 5.96
N HIS A 53 4.74 -19.86 7.17
CA HIS A 53 3.88 -19.58 8.32
C HIS A 53 3.91 -18.09 8.72
N LEU A 54 5.05 -17.42 8.60
CA LEU A 54 5.15 -16.00 8.89
C LEU A 54 4.49 -15.15 7.80
N ARG A 55 4.62 -15.55 6.53
CA ARG A 55 3.92 -14.87 5.43
C ARG A 55 2.41 -14.94 5.62
N ALA A 56 1.89 -16.11 5.99
CA ALA A 56 0.47 -16.27 6.24
C ALA A 56 -0.01 -15.34 7.35
N THR A 57 0.75 -15.23 8.45
CA THR A 57 0.43 -14.31 9.54
C THR A 57 0.41 -12.87 9.07
N CYS A 58 1.36 -12.44 8.25
CA CYS A 58 1.40 -11.08 7.69
C CYS A 58 0.17 -10.79 6.83
N LEU A 59 -0.20 -11.71 5.93
CA LEU A 59 -1.37 -11.53 5.07
C LEU A 59 -2.66 -11.51 5.88
N ASP A 60 -2.77 -12.34 6.93
CA ASP A 60 -3.93 -12.33 7.81
C ASP A 60 -4.07 -10.98 8.53
N LEU A 61 -2.96 -10.38 8.95
CA LEU A 61 -2.97 -9.06 9.54
C LEU A 61 -3.53 -8.00 8.56
N MET A 62 -3.07 -8.03 7.31
CA MET A 62 -3.55 -7.11 6.28
C MET A 62 -5.06 -7.27 6.04
N ARG A 63 -5.55 -8.51 6.07
CA ARG A 63 -6.96 -8.82 5.82
C ARG A 63 -7.90 -8.47 6.97
N ARG A 64 -7.40 -7.98 8.08
CA ARG A 64 -8.25 -7.42 9.16
C ARG A 64 -8.94 -6.13 8.72
N ALA A 65 -8.34 -5.39 7.80
CA ALA A 65 -8.97 -4.23 7.19
C ALA A 65 -9.81 -4.67 5.97
N PRO A 66 -10.79 -3.88 5.54
CA PRO A 66 -11.50 -4.16 4.29
C PRO A 66 -10.54 -4.21 3.12
N VAL A 67 -10.71 -5.23 2.27
CA VAL A 67 -9.91 -5.41 1.05
C VAL A 67 -10.70 -4.91 -0.14
N ILE A 68 -10.12 -4.00 -0.90
CA ILE A 68 -10.73 -3.42 -2.10
C ILE A 68 -10.12 -4.10 -3.33
N ASP A 69 -10.98 -4.68 -4.17
CA ASP A 69 -10.54 -5.39 -5.36
C ASP A 69 -10.16 -4.44 -6.49
N PHE A 70 -9.14 -4.82 -7.25
CA PHE A 70 -8.75 -4.12 -8.45
C PHE A 70 -9.64 -4.56 -9.62
N THR A 71 -10.77 -3.88 -9.78
CA THR A 71 -11.77 -4.18 -10.80
C THR A 71 -11.39 -3.60 -12.17
N ASP A 72 -12.19 -3.94 -13.20
CA ASP A 72 -12.02 -3.36 -14.54
C ASP A 72 -12.15 -1.83 -14.52
N ALA A 73 -13.13 -1.28 -13.81
CA ALA A 73 -13.29 0.17 -13.69
C ALA A 73 -12.07 0.82 -13.02
N ARG A 74 -11.53 0.18 -11.98
CA ARG A 74 -10.34 0.68 -11.29
C ARG A 74 -9.09 0.55 -12.13
N ALA A 75 -9.01 -0.46 -13.00
CA ALA A 75 -7.91 -0.60 -13.95
C ALA A 75 -7.88 0.58 -14.94
N ILE A 76 -9.04 0.99 -15.45
CA ILE A 76 -9.14 2.14 -16.35
C ILE A 76 -8.74 3.43 -15.63
N ALA A 77 -9.25 3.65 -14.42
CA ALA A 77 -8.89 4.82 -13.62
C ALA A 77 -7.38 4.85 -13.32
N ALA A 78 -6.77 3.69 -13.03
CA ALA A 78 -5.34 3.59 -12.79
C ALA A 78 -4.52 3.95 -14.04
N ALA A 79 -4.99 3.57 -15.22
CA ALA A 79 -4.32 3.93 -16.48
C ALA A 79 -4.31 5.45 -16.69
N ASP A 80 -5.40 6.14 -16.37
CA ASP A 80 -5.48 7.60 -16.44
C ASP A 80 -4.50 8.26 -15.44
N VAL A 81 -4.44 7.74 -14.23
CA VAL A 81 -3.50 8.20 -13.19
C VAL A 81 -2.05 7.97 -13.63
N SER A 82 -1.76 6.82 -14.22
CA SER A 82 -0.43 6.49 -14.74
C SER A 82 0.02 7.50 -15.77
N SER A 83 -0.85 7.86 -16.72
CA SER A 83 -0.55 8.84 -17.76
C SER A 83 -0.35 10.23 -17.19
N LYS A 84 -1.21 10.64 -16.24
CA LYS A 84 -1.18 11.99 -15.67
C LYS A 84 0.04 12.22 -14.78
N HIS A 85 0.43 11.22 -13.98
CA HIS A 85 1.47 11.36 -12.97
C HIS A 85 2.74 10.57 -13.31
N GLN A 86 2.75 9.86 -14.45
CA GLN A 86 3.89 9.04 -14.89
C GLN A 86 4.30 8.00 -13.85
N LEU A 87 3.31 7.33 -13.29
CA LEU A 87 3.51 6.25 -12.33
C LEU A 87 3.49 4.89 -13.02
N ALA A 88 4.29 3.96 -12.52
CA ALA A 88 4.23 2.57 -12.92
C ALA A 88 2.86 1.97 -12.56
N MET A 89 2.50 0.86 -13.19
CA MET A 89 1.17 0.26 -13.08
C MET A 89 0.69 0.05 -11.64
N ALA A 90 1.49 -0.60 -10.80
CA ALA A 90 1.08 -0.89 -9.42
C ALA A 90 0.93 0.38 -8.59
N ASP A 91 1.85 1.33 -8.75
CA ASP A 91 1.80 2.61 -8.05
C ASP A 91 0.60 3.43 -8.47
N ALA A 92 0.30 3.45 -9.77
CA ALA A 92 -0.88 4.13 -10.31
C ALA A 92 -2.18 3.50 -9.79
N ALA A 93 -2.24 2.17 -9.72
CA ALA A 93 -3.38 1.46 -9.17
C ALA A 93 -3.64 1.86 -7.71
N MET A 94 -2.59 1.88 -6.89
CA MET A 94 -2.69 2.28 -5.49
C MET A 94 -3.16 3.72 -5.34
N TYR A 95 -2.56 4.64 -6.08
CA TYR A 95 -2.90 6.05 -5.99
C TYR A 95 -4.33 6.32 -6.47
N ALA A 96 -4.75 5.69 -7.57
CA ALA A 96 -6.10 5.81 -8.08
C ALA A 96 -7.15 5.32 -7.05
N MET A 97 -6.89 4.20 -6.39
CA MET A 97 -7.79 3.68 -5.36
C MET A 97 -7.81 4.57 -4.11
N ALA A 98 -6.68 5.15 -3.74
CA ALA A 98 -6.63 6.12 -2.65
C ALA A 98 -7.47 7.36 -2.98
N LEU A 99 -7.37 7.89 -4.20
CA LEU A 99 -8.18 9.03 -4.64
C LEU A 99 -9.66 8.70 -4.64
N GLU A 100 -10.04 7.54 -5.15
CA GLU A 100 -11.44 7.08 -5.17
C GLU A 100 -12.07 7.10 -3.78
N HIS A 101 -11.32 6.65 -2.78
CA HIS A 101 -11.80 6.51 -1.40
C HIS A 101 -11.49 7.73 -0.52
N GLN A 102 -10.92 8.78 -1.10
CA GLN A 102 -10.49 9.97 -0.35
C GLN A 102 -9.58 9.59 0.83
N ALA A 103 -8.74 8.58 0.63
CA ALA A 103 -7.81 8.09 1.63
C ALA A 103 -6.47 8.79 1.52
N THR A 104 -5.82 8.98 2.66
CA THR A 104 -4.41 9.38 2.68
C THR A 104 -3.55 8.16 2.36
N LEU A 105 -2.66 8.28 1.39
CA LEU A 105 -1.71 7.21 1.04
C LEU A 105 -0.39 7.42 1.78
N TRP A 106 -0.04 6.47 2.63
CA TRP A 106 1.19 6.49 3.43
C TRP A 106 2.25 5.65 2.74
N THR A 107 3.43 6.22 2.50
CA THR A 107 4.47 5.58 1.69
C THR A 107 5.87 6.04 2.05
N GLN A 108 6.87 5.22 1.74
CA GLN A 108 8.27 5.62 1.70
C GLN A 108 8.85 5.56 0.28
N ASP A 109 8.00 5.37 -0.73
CA ASP A 109 8.41 5.35 -2.13
C ASP A 109 8.44 6.78 -2.68
N ALA A 110 9.62 7.21 -3.13
CA ALA A 110 9.83 8.55 -3.66
C ALA A 110 8.99 8.85 -4.92
N ASP A 111 8.52 7.84 -5.63
CA ASP A 111 7.68 8.02 -6.81
C ASP A 111 6.37 8.75 -6.50
N TYR A 112 5.90 8.68 -5.26
CA TYR A 112 4.68 9.38 -4.82
C TYR A 112 4.95 10.75 -4.22
N GLN A 113 6.22 11.15 -4.07
CA GLN A 113 6.56 12.40 -3.39
C GLN A 113 5.93 13.60 -4.10
N GLY A 114 5.25 14.45 -3.34
CA GLY A 114 4.63 15.67 -3.86
C GLY A 114 3.23 15.49 -4.43
N LEU A 115 2.71 14.27 -4.49
CA LEU A 115 1.34 14.05 -4.95
C LEU A 115 0.32 14.37 -3.87
N ALA A 116 -0.83 14.92 -4.27
CA ALA A 116 -1.89 15.28 -3.34
C ALA A 116 -2.40 14.06 -2.58
N GLY A 117 -2.63 14.22 -1.26
CA GLY A 117 -3.16 13.13 -0.42
C GLY A 117 -2.12 12.07 -0.04
N VAL A 118 -0.84 12.35 -0.24
CA VAL A 118 0.25 11.42 0.10
C VAL A 118 0.99 11.91 1.35
N GLN A 119 1.20 10.99 2.29
CA GLN A 119 2.09 11.17 3.43
C GLN A 119 3.35 10.36 3.16
N TYR A 120 4.41 11.06 2.79
CA TYR A 120 5.67 10.45 2.37
C TYR A 120 6.71 10.52 3.48
N PHE A 121 7.37 9.39 3.75
CA PHE A 121 8.52 9.31 4.63
C PHE A 121 9.76 8.90 3.82
N PRO A 122 10.77 9.75 3.70
CA PRO A 122 11.98 9.36 2.98
C PRO A 122 12.67 8.17 3.66
N LYS A 123 13.23 7.28 2.85
CA LYS A 123 14.07 6.20 3.36
C LYS A 123 15.33 6.79 3.99
N PRO A 124 15.73 6.29 5.18
CA PRO A 124 16.96 6.76 5.82
C PRO A 124 18.19 6.45 5.02
#